data_8ac00be20881f706da6fd60e005eaaec
#
_entry.id   8ac00be20881f706da6fd60e005eaaec
#
_cell.length_a   1.000
_cell.length_b   1.000
_cell.length_c   1.000
_cell.angle_alpha   90.00
_cell.angle_beta   90.00
_cell.angle_gamma   90.00
#
_symmetry.space_group_name_H-M   'P 1'
#
loop_
_entity.id
_entity.type
_entity.pdbx_description
1 polymer ?
#
loop_
_entity_poly.entity_id
_entity_poly.type
_entity_poly.pdbx_seq_one_letter_code
_entity_poly.pdbx_strand_id
1 'polypeptide(L)'
;MILLSLGMVAERRLNKGLKLNYPEAVAYITSTALEGAREGKSVEQVMKEAASVLRRKDVMEGVADMISLLQVEAVFTDGSRLVSIHNPIK
;
A
#
# COMPACT_ATOMS: atom_id res chain seq x y z
N MET A 1 2.44 -5.11 14.81
CA MET A 1 1.35 -4.85 13.89
C MET A 1 1.36 -5.81 12.73
N ILE A 2 0.24 -6.49 12.58
CA ILE A 2 0.11 -7.55 11.56
C ILE A 2 0.26 -6.99 10.15
N LEU A 3 -0.33 -5.82 9.86
CA LEU A 3 -0.28 -5.24 8.52
C LEU A 3 1.14 -4.86 8.10
N LEU A 4 1.93 -4.31 9.00
CA LEU A 4 3.33 -3.99 8.69
C LEU A 4 4.15 -5.25 8.47
N SER A 5 3.94 -6.26 9.31
CA SER A 5 4.65 -7.54 9.17
C SER A 5 4.29 -8.22 7.85
N LEU A 6 3.01 -8.25 7.50
CA LEU A 6 2.58 -8.83 6.24
C LEU A 6 3.08 -8.01 5.06
N GLY A 7 3.17 -6.68 5.20
CA GLY A 7 3.74 -5.83 4.18
C GLY A 7 5.20 -6.15 3.91
N MET A 8 5.97 -6.43 4.95
CA MET A 8 7.36 -6.83 4.81
C MET A 8 7.50 -8.18 4.11
N VAL A 9 6.61 -9.13 4.41
CA VAL A 9 6.57 -10.42 3.73
C VAL A 9 6.22 -10.23 2.26
N ALA A 10 5.24 -9.37 1.97
CA ALA A 10 4.83 -9.08 0.61
C ALA A 10 6.00 -8.49 -0.20
N GLU A 11 6.72 -7.53 0.37
CA GLU A 11 7.88 -6.93 -0.27
C GLU A 11 8.93 -7.99 -0.60
N ARG A 12 9.19 -8.90 0.33
CA ARG A 12 10.14 -9.98 0.14
C ARG A 12 9.74 -10.88 -1.03
N ARG A 13 8.44 -11.22 -1.11
CA ARG A 13 7.93 -12.05 -2.20
C ARG A 13 8.00 -11.33 -3.54
N LEU A 14 7.66 -10.05 -3.54
CA LEU A 14 7.73 -9.23 -4.75
C LEU A 14 9.16 -9.17 -5.27
N ASN A 15 10.14 -9.01 -4.39
CA ASN A 15 11.55 -8.97 -4.76
C ASN A 15 12.04 -10.30 -5.33
N LYS A 16 11.36 -11.40 -5.04
CA LYS A 16 11.65 -12.72 -5.61
C LYS A 16 10.96 -12.95 -6.95
N GLY A 17 10.21 -11.98 -7.44
CA GLY A 17 9.46 -12.12 -8.68
C GLY A 17 8.13 -12.82 -8.53
N LEU A 18 7.63 -12.99 -7.30
CA LEU A 18 6.35 -13.63 -7.06
C LEU A 18 5.24 -12.59 -7.14
N LYS A 19 4.09 -13.01 -7.65
CA LYS A 19 2.91 -12.13 -7.71
C LYS A 19 2.18 -12.17 -6.38
N LEU A 20 1.74 -10.99 -5.93
CA LEU A 20 1.08 -10.87 -4.64
C LEU A 20 -0.40 -11.25 -4.73
N ASN A 21 -0.89 -11.89 -3.68
CA ASN A 21 -2.33 -12.15 -3.55
C ASN A 21 -3.02 -10.92 -2.95
N TYR A 22 -4.35 -10.99 -2.76
CA TYR A 22 -5.13 -9.86 -2.27
C TYR A 22 -4.65 -9.33 -0.91
N PRO A 23 -4.54 -10.15 0.15
CA PRO A 23 -4.09 -9.61 1.44
C PRO A 23 -2.66 -9.08 1.40
N GLU A 24 -1.79 -9.68 0.61
CA GLU A 24 -0.41 -9.21 0.47
C GLU A 24 -0.37 -7.85 -0.23
N ALA A 25 -1.17 -7.67 -1.26
CA ALA A 25 -1.23 -6.39 -1.98
C ALA A 25 -1.76 -5.28 -1.08
N VAL A 26 -2.84 -5.55 -0.34
CA VAL A 26 -3.41 -4.59 0.62
C VAL A 26 -2.37 -4.22 1.67
N ALA A 27 -1.69 -5.21 2.23
CA ALA A 27 -0.69 -4.97 3.27
C ALA A 27 0.50 -4.17 2.74
N TYR A 28 0.92 -4.43 1.52
CA TYR A 28 2.05 -3.72 0.93
C TYR A 28 1.73 -2.25 0.69
N ILE A 29 0.57 -1.97 0.12
CA ILE A 29 0.13 -0.59 -0.13
C ILE A 29 -0.07 0.14 1.21
N THR A 30 -0.70 -0.51 2.18
CA THR A 30 -0.94 0.06 3.51
C THR A 30 0.39 0.37 4.21
N SER A 31 1.35 -0.55 4.17
CA SER A 31 2.64 -0.32 4.81
C SER A 31 3.40 0.82 4.14
N THR A 32 3.30 0.97 2.83
CA THR A 32 3.89 2.10 2.13
C THR A 32 3.33 3.42 2.64
N ALA A 33 2.01 3.49 2.82
CA ALA A 33 1.36 4.69 3.34
C ALA A 33 1.80 5.00 4.77
N LEU A 34 1.84 3.98 5.63
CA LEU A 34 2.25 4.15 7.02
C LEU A 34 3.71 4.61 7.13
N GLU A 35 4.59 4.01 6.35
CA GLU A 35 6.00 4.40 6.34
C GLU A 35 6.19 5.82 5.79
N GLY A 36 5.44 6.19 4.76
CA GLY A 36 5.50 7.54 4.21
C GLY A 36 5.11 8.60 5.23
N ALA A 37 4.04 8.34 6.00
CA ALA A 37 3.62 9.24 7.06
C ALA A 37 4.70 9.35 8.13
N ARG A 38 5.33 8.24 8.48
CA ARG A 38 6.40 8.20 9.48
C ARG A 38 7.63 8.98 9.02
N GLU A 39 7.88 8.99 7.73
CA GLU A 39 9.02 9.71 7.15
C GLU A 39 8.79 11.22 7.07
N GLY A 40 7.62 11.69 7.44
CA GLY A 40 7.28 13.11 7.42
C GLY A 40 6.71 13.62 6.11
N LYS A 41 6.29 12.73 5.23
CA LYS A 41 5.68 13.13 3.96
C LYS A 41 4.28 13.66 4.16
N SER A 42 3.81 14.49 3.22
CA SER A 42 2.46 15.01 3.26
C SER A 42 1.44 13.94 2.85
N VAL A 43 0.15 14.18 3.13
CA VAL A 43 -0.92 13.28 2.73
C VAL A 43 -0.90 13.08 1.22
N GLU A 44 -0.73 14.16 0.44
CA GLU A 44 -0.71 14.10 -1.01
C GLU A 44 0.45 13.25 -1.54
N GLN A 45 1.63 13.40 -0.93
CA GLN A 45 2.78 12.60 -1.32
C GLN A 45 2.56 11.12 -1.04
N VAL A 46 2.00 10.81 0.13
CA VAL A 46 1.71 9.43 0.52
C VAL A 46 0.68 8.80 -0.41
N MET A 47 -0.40 9.54 -0.73
CA MET A 47 -1.41 9.05 -1.65
C MET A 47 -0.83 8.74 -3.02
N LYS A 48 0.01 9.63 -3.52
CA LYS A 48 0.63 9.47 -4.83
C LYS A 48 1.56 8.26 -4.87
N GLU A 49 2.38 8.10 -3.84
CA GLU A 49 3.30 6.97 -3.78
C GLU A 49 2.55 5.65 -3.64
N ALA A 50 1.58 5.60 -2.73
CA ALA A 50 0.82 4.38 -2.48
C ALA A 50 0.04 3.93 -3.72
N ALA A 51 -0.37 4.88 -4.57
CA ALA A 51 -1.09 4.57 -5.80
C ALA A 51 -0.18 4.11 -6.94
N SER A 52 1.13 4.06 -6.72
CA SER A 52 2.09 3.71 -7.77
C SER A 52 3.08 2.61 -7.40
N VAL A 53 2.98 2.04 -6.20
CA VAL A 53 3.95 1.01 -5.76
C VAL A 53 3.71 -0.35 -6.38
N LEU A 54 2.48 -0.65 -6.79
CA LEU A 54 2.14 -1.92 -7.42
C LEU A 54 1.48 -1.69 -8.77
N ARG A 55 1.80 -2.55 -9.71
CA ARG A 55 1.19 -2.59 -11.04
C ARG A 55 0.45 -3.90 -11.20
N ARG A 56 -0.41 -4.00 -12.21
CA ARG A 56 -1.16 -5.24 -12.45
C ARG A 56 -0.25 -6.46 -12.62
N LYS A 57 0.94 -6.27 -13.16
CA LYS A 57 1.90 -7.36 -13.35
C LYS A 57 2.49 -7.87 -12.03
N ASP A 58 2.37 -7.10 -10.96
CA ASP A 58 2.95 -7.45 -9.66
C ASP A 58 1.99 -8.26 -8.80
N VAL A 59 0.74 -8.39 -9.22
CA VAL A 59 -0.29 -9.07 -8.44
C VAL A 59 -0.94 -10.18 -9.24
N MET A 60 -1.57 -11.10 -8.54
CA MET A 60 -2.29 -12.20 -9.17
C MET A 60 -3.51 -11.68 -9.92
N GLU A 61 -3.99 -12.46 -10.88
CA GLU A 61 -5.13 -12.08 -11.69
C GLU A 61 -6.34 -11.75 -10.83
N GLY A 62 -7.00 -10.63 -11.14
CA GLY A 62 -8.20 -10.19 -10.44
C GLY A 62 -7.94 -9.36 -9.20
N VAL A 63 -6.73 -9.36 -8.66
CA VAL A 63 -6.42 -8.61 -7.43
C VAL A 63 -6.57 -7.11 -7.63
N ALA A 64 -6.09 -6.59 -8.76
CA ALA A 64 -6.17 -5.14 -9.04
C ALA A 64 -7.63 -4.67 -9.05
N ASP A 65 -8.53 -5.47 -9.60
CA ASP A 65 -9.94 -5.11 -9.70
C ASP A 65 -10.68 -5.25 -8.38
N MET A 66 -10.14 -6.01 -7.44
CA MET A 66 -10.73 -6.18 -6.11
C MET A 66 -10.43 -5.00 -5.18
N ILE A 67 -9.43 -4.19 -5.52
CA ILE A 67 -9.01 -3.06 -4.68
C ILE A 67 -9.32 -1.77 -5.43
N SER A 68 -10.59 -1.31 -5.34
CA SER A 68 -10.99 -0.04 -5.96
C SER A 68 -10.75 1.15 -5.06
N LEU A 69 -10.80 0.94 -3.74
CA LEU A 69 -10.55 1.98 -2.75
C LEU A 69 -9.90 1.36 -1.53
N LEU A 70 -8.82 1.97 -1.09
CA LEU A 70 -8.14 1.56 0.13
C LEU A 70 -8.01 2.79 1.02
N GLN A 71 -8.54 2.69 2.25
CA GLN A 71 -8.46 3.77 3.22
C GLN A 71 -7.54 3.37 4.36
N VAL A 72 -6.59 4.24 4.68
CA VAL A 72 -5.60 4.00 5.72
C VAL A 72 -5.56 5.19 6.65
N GLU A 73 -5.69 4.96 7.96
CA GLU A 73 -5.47 6.01 8.94
C GLU A 73 -4.00 5.97 9.35
N ALA A 74 -3.32 7.07 9.16
CA ALA A 74 -1.89 7.16 9.47
C ALA A 74 -1.61 8.42 10.28
N VAL A 75 -0.54 8.39 11.06
CA VAL A 75 -0.13 9.53 11.89
C VAL A 75 0.92 10.33 11.12
N PHE A 76 0.53 11.54 10.76
CA PHE A 76 1.41 12.50 10.10
C PHE A 76 1.97 13.49 11.12
N THR A 77 2.84 14.39 10.70
CA THR A 77 3.45 15.38 11.59
C THR A 77 2.42 16.29 12.24
N ASP A 78 1.27 16.51 11.59
CA ASP A 78 0.21 17.36 12.09
C ASP A 78 -0.98 16.58 12.68
N GLY A 79 -0.81 15.28 12.92
CA GLY A 79 -1.82 14.44 13.56
C GLY A 79 -2.30 13.30 12.70
N SER A 80 -3.32 12.60 13.19
CA SER A 80 -3.91 11.47 12.45
C SER A 80 -4.73 11.95 11.28
N ARG A 81 -4.52 11.30 10.13
CA ARG A 81 -5.23 11.62 8.89
C ARG A 81 -5.69 10.35 8.22
N LEU A 82 -6.84 10.41 7.58
CA LEU A 82 -7.34 9.31 6.75
C LEU A 82 -6.82 9.51 5.33
N VAL A 83 -6.10 8.52 4.84
CA VAL A 83 -5.57 8.53 3.47
C VAL A 83 -6.46 7.63 2.61
N SER A 84 -7.08 8.20 1.59
CA SER A 84 -7.92 7.45 0.66
C SER A 84 -7.17 7.25 -0.65
N ILE A 85 -6.96 6.00 -1.02
CA ILE A 85 -6.21 5.65 -2.22
C ILE A 85 -7.17 4.98 -3.19
N HIS A 86 -7.48 5.68 -4.29
CA HIS A 86 -8.42 5.19 -5.29
C HIS A 86 -7.69 4.41 -6.38
N ASN A 87 -8.18 3.22 -6.69
CA ASN A 87 -7.64 2.36 -7.74
C ASN A 87 -6.10 2.28 -7.66
N PRO A 88 -5.57 1.80 -6.52
CA PRO A 88 -4.12 1.86 -6.30
C PRO A 88 -3.29 0.98 -7.23
N ILE A 89 -3.91 0.01 -7.88
CA ILE A 89 -3.21 -0.88 -8.81
C ILE A 89 -3.78 -0.67 -10.21
N LYS A 90 -2.95 -0.14 -11.09
CA LYS A 90 -3.40 0.26 -12.45
C LYS A 90 -2.86 -0.64 -13.55
#